data_236de2a564b244afa9c6c6bfc997cf42
#
_entry.id   236de2a564b244afa9c6c6bfc997cf42
#
_cell.length_a   1.000
_cell.length_b   1.000
_cell.length_c   1.000
_cell.angle_alpha   90.00
_cell.angle_beta   90.00
_cell.angle_gamma   90.00
#
_symmetry.space_group_name_H-M   'P 1'
#
loop_
_entity.id
_entity.type
_entity.pdbx_description
1 polymer ?
#
loop_
_entity_poly.entity_id
_entity_poly.type
_entity_poly.pdbx_seq_one_letter_code
_entity_poly.pdbx_strand_id
1 'polypeptide(L)'
;MTAPINCHFNSKQVLGSGLKARSLKSKVGVLTVVILGLALTGCGKKEQGSMPPSGMVMPVGVVTVQSTSVPISAEAVAQTEGAKEVEIRPRVGGILLKRNYSEGAPVKEGQSMFLIDPVPYQIALQQARASLAAQQARVEQTAREEKRLQVLLATQSISQREYDNATTDKATAQANLLQAQASVREAELNLSYTNVTSPLSGISGRFQFSEGALVSANTSMLTTVVQTSPIWVRFSFSDSEIALLGGRLSETTVKSVTLILPDGTQYAEKGKLNFSASQIDPKLGTQQLRASFENKDHRLLPGQFVRARISTGVRNGVFLVPQTAVLTGDQGKFVFVAEKNKEGKAVAVVHPIKEGGWQGNNWIVLNGLNEGDQVIADNLIKVRPGAPVNPHLFGAEATAPNAAPAK
;
A
#
# COMPACT_ATOMS: atom_id res chain seq x y z
N MET A 1 -28.31 42.23 -10.88
CA MET A 1 -27.44 43.29 -11.46
C MET A 1 -26.00 42.92 -11.18
N THR A 2 -25.30 42.73 -12.20
CA THR A 2 -23.89 42.81 -12.56
C THR A 2 -23.34 41.55 -13.18
N ALA A 3 -22.81 41.77 -14.35
CA ALA A 3 -22.52 40.88 -15.46
C ALA A 3 -21.23 40.04 -15.31
N PRO A 4 -21.03 39.03 -16.19
CA PRO A 4 -19.84 38.20 -16.19
C PRO A 4 -18.73 38.83 -17.05
N ILE A 5 -17.49 38.59 -16.63
CA ILE A 5 -16.28 38.97 -17.39
C ILE A 5 -15.85 37.79 -18.24
N ASN A 6 -16.03 37.94 -19.55
CA ASN A 6 -15.44 37.12 -20.60
C ASN A 6 -13.95 37.48 -20.77
N CYS A 7 -13.05 36.51 -20.70
CA CYS A 7 -11.70 36.63 -21.26
C CYS A 7 -11.57 35.73 -22.48
N HIS A 8 -11.66 36.35 -23.64
CA HIS A 8 -11.19 35.81 -24.93
C HIS A 8 -9.68 35.64 -24.90
N PHE A 9 -9.20 34.46 -25.22
CA PHE A 9 -7.79 34.25 -25.59
C PHE A 9 -7.70 33.91 -27.06
N ASN A 10 -7.05 34.85 -27.78
CA ASN A 10 -6.91 34.97 -29.21
C ASN A 10 -5.79 34.01 -29.71
N SER A 11 -6.15 33.13 -30.63
CA SER A 11 -5.17 32.29 -31.38
C SER A 11 -4.53 33.15 -32.48
N LYS A 12 -3.22 33.31 -32.47
CA LYS A 12 -2.47 33.72 -33.65
C LYS A 12 -1.67 32.55 -34.21
N GLN A 13 -2.03 32.21 -35.41
CA GLN A 13 -1.29 31.44 -36.40
C GLN A 13 0.12 32.01 -36.59
N VAL A 14 1.10 31.14 -36.71
CA VAL A 14 2.34 31.44 -37.43
C VAL A 14 2.49 30.40 -38.53
N LEU A 15 2.36 30.90 -39.73
CA LEU A 15 2.68 30.23 -41.01
C LEU A 15 4.17 30.01 -41.16
N GLY A 16 4.55 28.90 -41.74
CA GLY A 16 5.33 28.90 -42.97
C GLY A 16 6.83 28.64 -42.84
N SER A 17 7.22 27.48 -43.32
CA SER A 17 8.27 27.46 -44.39
C SER A 17 8.33 26.05 -44.97
N GLY A 18 7.96 25.97 -46.22
CA GLY A 18 8.04 24.81 -47.07
C GLY A 18 9.48 24.53 -47.49
N LEU A 19 9.87 23.28 -47.57
CA LEU A 19 11.01 22.82 -48.35
C LEU A 19 10.54 21.93 -49.48
N LYS A 20 10.80 22.42 -50.67
CA LYS A 20 10.49 21.85 -51.97
C LYS A 20 11.22 20.53 -52.18
N ALA A 21 10.43 19.51 -52.55
CA ALA A 21 10.92 18.34 -53.25
C ALA A 21 11.47 18.75 -54.66
N ARG A 22 12.72 18.50 -54.92
CA ARG A 22 13.31 18.57 -56.26
C ARG A 22 13.32 17.17 -56.86
N SER A 23 12.45 17.02 -57.82
CA SER A 23 12.51 16.01 -58.91
C SER A 23 13.83 16.12 -59.67
N LEU A 24 14.57 15.03 -59.76
CA LEU A 24 15.59 14.88 -60.75
C LEU A 24 15.27 13.65 -61.60
N LYS A 25 14.56 13.89 -62.71
CA LYS A 25 14.47 12.99 -63.85
C LYS A 25 15.68 13.22 -64.71
N SER A 26 16.14 12.17 -65.33
CA SER A 26 16.75 12.17 -66.67
C SER A 26 18.16 11.60 -66.77
N LYS A 27 18.14 10.60 -67.59
CA LYS A 27 19.06 10.26 -68.70
C LYS A 27 20.24 9.40 -68.27
N VAL A 28 20.45 8.32 -68.84
CA VAL A 28 20.71 7.81 -70.20
C VAL A 28 21.04 6.35 -69.93
N GLY A 29 20.53 5.36 -70.49
CA GLY A 29 20.44 5.00 -71.92
C GLY A 29 21.73 4.43 -72.42
N VAL A 30 21.68 3.17 -72.70
CA VAL A 30 22.53 2.54 -73.73
C VAL A 30 24.07 2.43 -73.42
N LEU A 31 24.41 1.31 -72.80
CA LEU A 31 25.54 0.54 -73.34
C LEU A 31 25.21 -0.93 -73.23
N THR A 32 24.62 -1.35 -74.33
CA THR A 32 24.19 -2.70 -74.62
C THR A 32 25.32 -3.46 -75.24
N VAL A 33 25.40 -4.74 -74.98
CA VAL A 33 25.91 -5.80 -75.84
C VAL A 33 27.36 -5.67 -76.24
N VAL A 34 28.16 -6.41 -75.59
CA VAL A 34 29.19 -7.34 -76.08
C VAL A 34 29.96 -7.86 -74.91
N ILE A 35 29.61 -9.04 -74.46
CA ILE A 35 30.47 -10.13 -74.02
C ILE A 35 29.51 -11.32 -73.71
N LEU A 36 29.01 -11.86 -74.82
CA LEU A 36 28.46 -13.20 -74.85
C LEU A 36 29.57 -14.09 -75.42
N GLY A 37 30.10 -14.95 -74.64
CA GLY A 37 30.97 -15.97 -75.15
C GLY A 37 32.16 -16.24 -74.22
N LEU A 38 32.23 -17.40 -73.64
CA LEU A 38 33.25 -18.13 -72.92
C LEU A 38 33.04 -18.22 -71.43
N ALA A 39 32.34 -19.28 -71.05
CA ALA A 39 32.79 -20.17 -69.96
C ALA A 39 31.69 -21.20 -69.67
N LEU A 40 31.48 -22.11 -70.55
CA LEU A 40 30.99 -23.42 -70.20
C LEU A 40 32.22 -24.28 -69.85
N THR A 41 32.52 -24.43 -68.56
CA THR A 41 33.13 -25.60 -67.93
C THR A 41 33.39 -25.27 -66.47
N GLY A 42 32.49 -25.69 -65.62
CA GLY A 42 32.66 -25.64 -64.18
C GLY A 42 31.66 -26.64 -63.57
N CYS A 43 32.01 -27.91 -63.57
CA CYS A 43 31.35 -28.91 -62.71
C CYS A 43 31.59 -28.49 -61.24
N GLY A 44 30.67 -27.67 -60.69
CA GLY A 44 30.54 -27.44 -59.26
C GLY A 44 29.71 -28.59 -58.67
N LYS A 45 30.39 -29.50 -57.97
CA LYS A 45 29.78 -30.43 -57.02
C LYS A 45 28.73 -29.67 -56.19
N LYS A 46 27.47 -30.04 -56.31
CA LYS A 46 26.47 -29.74 -55.30
C LYS A 46 27.01 -30.35 -53.98
N GLU A 47 27.47 -29.50 -53.08
CA GLU A 47 27.49 -29.85 -51.67
C GLU A 47 26.00 -30.07 -51.27
N GLN A 48 25.57 -31.30 -51.37
CA GLN A 48 24.43 -31.78 -50.59
C GLN A 48 24.80 -31.50 -49.14
N GLY A 49 24.16 -30.47 -48.56
CA GLY A 49 24.14 -30.31 -47.11
C GLY A 49 23.81 -31.67 -46.54
N SER A 50 24.81 -32.27 -45.95
CA SER A 50 24.66 -33.54 -45.23
C SER A 50 23.57 -33.33 -44.16
N MET A 51 22.39 -33.82 -44.40
CA MET A 51 21.47 -34.13 -43.32
C MET A 51 22.27 -34.91 -42.28
N PRO A 52 22.28 -34.49 -41.03
CA PRO A 52 22.93 -35.31 -39.99
C PRO A 52 22.30 -36.71 -40.01
N PRO A 53 23.06 -37.77 -39.87
CA PRO A 53 22.57 -39.12 -39.92
C PRO A 53 21.48 -39.29 -38.86
N SER A 54 20.31 -39.75 -39.28
CA SER A 54 19.17 -40.16 -38.42
C SER A 54 19.65 -41.31 -37.53
N GLY A 55 20.20 -40.95 -36.34
CA GLY A 55 20.71 -41.96 -35.41
C GLY A 55 21.67 -41.44 -34.35
N MET A 56 22.09 -40.18 -34.39
CA MET A 56 22.97 -39.65 -33.36
C MET A 56 22.12 -39.38 -32.10
N VAL A 57 22.25 -40.25 -31.09
CA VAL A 57 21.61 -40.08 -29.78
C VAL A 57 22.21 -38.85 -29.12
N MET A 58 21.39 -37.82 -28.89
CA MET A 58 21.84 -36.55 -28.37
C MET A 58 21.90 -36.58 -26.83
N PRO A 59 23.03 -36.23 -26.20
CA PRO A 59 23.10 -36.10 -24.77
C PRO A 59 22.26 -34.88 -24.34
N VAL A 60 21.35 -35.08 -23.38
CA VAL A 60 20.47 -34.02 -22.83
C VAL A 60 20.46 -34.08 -21.30
N GLY A 61 20.60 -32.93 -20.66
CA GLY A 61 20.46 -32.84 -19.22
C GLY A 61 18.98 -32.87 -18.84
N VAL A 62 18.62 -33.73 -17.93
CA VAL A 62 17.24 -33.89 -17.46
C VAL A 62 17.10 -33.57 -15.99
N VAL A 63 15.97 -33.00 -15.63
CA VAL A 63 15.51 -32.78 -14.26
C VAL A 63 14.34 -33.73 -14.00
N THR A 64 14.47 -34.64 -13.03
CA THR A 64 13.34 -35.45 -12.61
C THR A 64 12.43 -34.62 -11.74
N VAL A 65 11.19 -34.42 -12.17
CA VAL A 65 10.22 -33.60 -11.44
C VAL A 65 9.51 -34.43 -10.38
N GLN A 66 9.33 -33.79 -9.21
CA GLN A 66 8.61 -34.39 -8.08
C GLN A 66 7.47 -33.46 -7.70
N SER A 67 6.35 -34.04 -7.28
CA SER A 67 5.22 -33.31 -6.77
C SER A 67 5.63 -32.56 -5.51
N THR A 68 5.43 -31.26 -5.52
CA THR A 68 5.79 -30.37 -4.40
C THR A 68 4.65 -29.42 -4.06
N SER A 69 4.83 -28.73 -2.92
CA SER A 69 3.89 -27.74 -2.42
C SER A 69 4.51 -26.35 -2.48
N VAL A 70 3.84 -25.41 -3.10
CA VAL A 70 4.31 -24.03 -3.23
C VAL A 70 3.34 -23.05 -2.55
N PRO A 71 3.84 -22.05 -1.83
CA PRO A 71 2.98 -21.02 -1.28
C PRO A 71 2.31 -20.21 -2.42
N ILE A 72 1.02 -19.96 -2.28
CA ILE A 72 0.30 -19.01 -3.12
C ILE A 72 0.58 -17.63 -2.56
N SER A 73 1.45 -16.87 -3.20
CA SER A 73 1.87 -15.55 -2.73
C SER A 73 2.08 -14.58 -3.88
N ALA A 74 1.89 -13.30 -3.59
CA ALA A 74 2.25 -12.21 -4.49
C ALA A 74 2.91 -11.07 -3.71
N GLU A 75 3.71 -10.28 -4.40
CA GLU A 75 4.40 -9.12 -3.85
C GLU A 75 3.90 -7.85 -4.52
N ALA A 76 3.72 -6.80 -3.72
CA ALA A 76 3.41 -5.47 -4.21
C ALA A 76 4.30 -4.44 -3.53
N VAL A 77 4.54 -3.33 -4.22
CA VAL A 77 5.11 -2.14 -3.60
C VAL A 77 4.11 -1.60 -2.60
N ALA A 78 4.58 -1.28 -1.43
CA ALA A 78 3.80 -0.84 -0.30
C ALA A 78 4.40 0.42 0.31
N GLN A 79 3.56 1.21 0.96
CA GLN A 79 3.97 2.36 1.73
C GLN A 79 3.51 2.22 3.17
N THR A 80 4.41 2.49 4.10
CA THR A 80 4.10 2.55 5.52
C THR A 80 3.37 3.85 5.85
N GLU A 81 2.42 3.80 6.77
CA GLU A 81 1.70 4.97 7.28
C GLU A 81 1.46 4.83 8.78
N GLY A 82 1.38 5.95 9.48
CA GLY A 82 1.01 5.93 10.90
C GLY A 82 -0.40 5.36 11.07
N ALA A 83 -0.61 4.56 12.11
CA ALA A 83 -1.94 4.02 12.38
C ALA A 83 -2.95 5.12 12.71
N LYS A 84 -2.48 6.19 13.36
CA LYS A 84 -3.22 7.42 13.59
C LYS A 84 -2.26 8.59 13.48
N GLU A 85 -2.72 9.66 12.87
CA GLU A 85 -2.01 10.93 12.82
C GLU A 85 -2.97 12.03 13.22
N VAL A 86 -2.56 12.85 14.19
CA VAL A 86 -3.39 13.93 14.73
C VAL A 86 -2.59 15.22 14.79
N GLU A 87 -3.15 16.26 14.22
CA GLU A 87 -2.66 17.61 14.38
C GLU A 87 -3.05 18.15 15.77
N ILE A 88 -2.09 18.61 16.52
CA ILE A 88 -2.31 19.24 17.82
C ILE A 88 -2.59 20.72 17.60
N ARG A 89 -3.84 21.10 17.84
CA ARG A 89 -4.34 22.47 17.73
C ARG A 89 -4.88 22.92 19.09
N PRO A 90 -4.62 24.17 19.53
CA PRO A 90 -5.16 24.69 20.78
C PRO A 90 -6.67 24.94 20.63
N ARG A 91 -7.41 24.71 21.69
CA ARG A 91 -8.86 25.02 21.74
C ARG A 91 -9.13 26.45 22.22
N VAL A 92 -8.12 27.09 22.80
CA VAL A 92 -8.16 28.47 23.28
C VAL A 92 -6.98 29.25 22.72
N GLY A 93 -7.11 30.56 22.53
CA GLY A 93 -6.04 31.44 22.07
C GLY A 93 -5.22 31.99 23.22
N GLY A 94 -4.00 32.44 22.95
CA GLY A 94 -3.14 33.10 23.93
C GLY A 94 -1.67 32.96 23.60
N ILE A 95 -0.81 33.45 24.50
CA ILE A 95 0.64 33.35 24.35
C ILE A 95 1.09 31.96 24.76
N LEU A 96 1.90 31.30 23.93
CA LEU A 96 2.52 30.03 24.22
C LEU A 96 3.65 30.21 25.24
N LEU A 97 3.46 29.78 26.48
CA LEU A 97 4.45 29.99 27.53
C LEU A 97 5.56 28.94 27.52
N LYS A 98 5.19 27.67 27.30
CA LYS A 98 6.14 26.57 27.45
C LYS A 98 5.75 25.39 26.58
N ARG A 99 6.79 24.71 26.08
CA ARG A 99 6.72 23.39 25.44
C ARG A 99 7.22 22.31 26.41
N ASN A 100 6.38 21.31 26.69
CA ASN A 100 6.63 20.28 27.69
C ASN A 100 7.07 18.94 27.08
N TYR A 101 7.47 18.90 25.80
CA TYR A 101 7.94 17.70 25.12
C TYR A 101 9.21 17.98 24.31
N SER A 102 9.96 16.94 23.96
CA SER A 102 11.06 17.01 23.00
C SER A 102 10.58 16.54 21.63
N GLU A 103 11.02 17.22 20.57
CA GLU A 103 10.68 16.84 19.19
C GLU A 103 11.21 15.45 18.86
N GLY A 104 10.42 14.66 18.13
CA GLY A 104 10.77 13.29 17.79
C GLY A 104 10.72 12.30 18.96
N ALA A 105 10.40 12.76 20.18
CA ALA A 105 10.27 11.88 21.34
C ALA A 105 8.89 11.22 21.43
N PRO A 106 8.80 10.04 22.07
CA PRO A 106 7.52 9.42 22.34
C PRO A 106 6.72 10.24 23.37
N VAL A 107 5.44 10.42 23.10
CA VAL A 107 4.47 11.07 23.97
C VAL A 107 3.35 10.10 24.29
N LYS A 108 2.79 10.20 25.51
CA LYS A 108 1.64 9.40 25.95
C LYS A 108 0.34 10.18 25.80
N GLU A 109 -0.75 9.47 25.61
CA GLU A 109 -2.09 10.05 25.67
C GLU A 109 -2.31 10.77 26.99
N GLY A 110 -2.87 12.00 26.96
CA GLY A 110 -3.05 12.88 28.10
C GLY A 110 -1.80 13.65 28.55
N GLN A 111 -0.62 13.36 28.00
CA GLN A 111 0.61 14.09 28.34
C GLN A 111 0.51 15.54 27.91
N SER A 112 0.85 16.47 28.84
CA SER A 112 0.95 17.91 28.52
C SER A 112 2.05 18.14 27.49
N MET A 113 1.69 18.78 26.39
CA MET A 113 2.62 19.13 25.30
C MET A 113 2.96 20.61 25.28
N PHE A 114 1.96 21.44 25.50
CA PHE A 114 2.14 22.91 25.49
C PHE A 114 1.34 23.54 26.61
N LEU A 115 1.85 24.66 27.10
CA LEU A 115 1.17 25.52 28.06
C LEU A 115 0.92 26.89 27.43
N ILE A 116 -0.33 27.25 27.29
CA ILE A 116 -0.78 28.61 26.92
C ILE A 116 -0.98 29.41 28.20
N ASP A 117 -0.77 30.71 28.15
CA ASP A 117 -0.95 31.60 29.31
C ASP A 117 -2.31 31.39 30.00
N PRO A 118 -2.35 30.81 31.21
CA PRO A 118 -3.58 30.55 31.92
C PRO A 118 -4.16 31.76 32.64
N VAL A 119 -3.39 32.84 32.83
CA VAL A 119 -3.76 33.99 33.69
C VAL A 119 -5.08 34.63 33.25
N PRO A 120 -5.31 34.95 31.97
CA PRO A 120 -6.61 35.50 31.54
C PRO A 120 -7.81 34.61 31.86
N TYR A 121 -7.61 33.26 31.72
CA TYR A 121 -8.63 32.27 31.97
C TYR A 121 -8.88 32.03 33.46
N GLN A 122 -7.84 32.16 34.31
CA GLN A 122 -7.97 32.16 35.77
C GLN A 122 -8.79 33.35 36.26
N ILE A 123 -8.55 34.53 35.71
CA ILE A 123 -9.31 35.73 36.04
C ILE A 123 -10.79 35.56 35.65
N ALA A 124 -11.04 35.04 34.43
CA ALA A 124 -12.41 34.76 33.97
C ALA A 124 -13.14 33.77 34.87
N LEU A 125 -12.44 32.73 35.31
CA LEU A 125 -12.98 31.73 36.25
C LEU A 125 -13.31 32.35 37.62
N GLN A 126 -12.42 33.20 38.16
CA GLN A 126 -12.69 33.94 39.41
C GLN A 126 -13.92 34.82 39.30
N GLN A 127 -14.07 35.56 38.18
CA GLN A 127 -15.22 36.37 37.91
C GLN A 127 -16.53 35.57 37.85
N ALA A 128 -16.52 34.39 37.14
CA ALA A 128 -17.65 33.51 37.08
C ALA A 128 -18.05 32.96 38.46
N ARG A 129 -17.04 32.59 39.29
CA ARG A 129 -17.25 32.13 40.67
C ARG A 129 -17.83 33.19 41.58
N ALA A 130 -17.40 34.46 41.44
CA ALA A 130 -17.97 35.56 42.18
C ALA A 130 -19.46 35.80 41.81
N SER A 131 -19.79 35.71 40.51
CA SER A 131 -21.17 35.79 40.03
C SER A 131 -22.02 34.63 40.58
N LEU A 132 -21.49 33.41 40.60
CA LEU A 132 -22.16 32.26 41.18
C LEU A 132 -22.48 32.48 42.67
N ALA A 133 -21.52 32.99 43.45
CA ALA A 133 -21.74 33.27 44.87
C ALA A 133 -22.83 34.33 45.09
N ALA A 134 -22.91 35.38 44.24
CA ALA A 134 -23.97 36.37 44.27
C ALA A 134 -25.36 35.74 44.03
N GLN A 135 -25.46 34.85 43.00
CA GLN A 135 -26.75 34.14 42.71
C GLN A 135 -27.14 33.18 43.82
N GLN A 136 -26.18 32.49 44.43
CA GLN A 136 -26.43 31.63 45.62
C GLN A 136 -27.07 32.44 46.76
N ALA A 137 -26.49 33.59 47.10
CA ALA A 137 -27.03 34.49 48.12
C ALA A 137 -28.44 34.97 47.75
N ARG A 138 -28.71 35.25 46.48
CA ARG A 138 -30.07 35.65 46.01
C ARG A 138 -31.08 34.54 46.14
N VAL A 139 -30.74 33.30 45.83
CA VAL A 139 -31.61 32.12 46.02
C VAL A 139 -31.95 31.95 47.53
N GLU A 140 -30.92 32.06 48.38
CA GLU A 140 -31.13 31.99 49.83
C GLU A 140 -32.05 33.10 50.35
N GLN A 141 -31.90 34.31 49.87
CA GLN A 141 -32.73 35.46 50.21
C GLN A 141 -34.19 35.20 49.79
N THR A 142 -34.42 34.85 48.51
CA THR A 142 -35.78 34.60 48.01
C THR A 142 -36.44 33.40 48.63
N ALA A 143 -35.67 32.34 48.97
CA ALA A 143 -36.19 31.17 49.66
C ALA A 143 -36.61 31.50 51.12
N ARG A 144 -35.83 32.37 51.83
CA ARG A 144 -36.25 32.85 53.17
C ARG A 144 -37.51 33.68 53.08
N GLU A 145 -37.64 34.54 52.08
CA GLU A 145 -38.82 35.39 51.88
C GLU A 145 -40.05 34.56 51.53
N GLU A 146 -39.95 33.65 50.57
CA GLU A 146 -41.05 32.74 50.21
C GLU A 146 -41.55 31.94 51.43
N LYS A 147 -40.63 31.38 52.23
CA LYS A 147 -40.97 30.65 53.46
C LYS A 147 -41.66 31.54 54.49
N ARG A 148 -41.24 32.81 54.63
CA ARG A 148 -41.89 33.77 55.54
C ARG A 148 -43.31 34.09 55.07
N LEU A 149 -43.50 34.39 53.80
CA LEU A 149 -44.80 34.71 53.22
C LEU A 149 -45.75 33.48 53.25
N GLN A 150 -45.23 32.25 53.10
CA GLN A 150 -46.01 31.04 53.24
C GLN A 150 -46.63 30.92 54.57
N VAL A 151 -45.95 31.27 55.67
CA VAL A 151 -46.54 31.30 57.05
C VAL A 151 -47.57 32.37 57.18
N LEU A 152 -47.36 33.59 56.67
CA LEU A 152 -48.30 34.69 56.73
C LEU A 152 -49.58 34.42 55.92
N LEU A 153 -49.47 33.74 54.81
CA LEU A 153 -50.63 33.31 54.02
C LEU A 153 -51.50 32.32 54.79
N ALA A 154 -50.88 31.36 55.46
CA ALA A 154 -51.62 30.39 56.30
C ALA A 154 -52.40 31.04 57.41
N THR A 155 -51.97 32.22 57.93
CA THR A 155 -52.67 33.04 58.89
C THR A 155 -53.59 34.12 58.28
N GLN A 156 -53.79 34.06 56.94
CA GLN A 156 -54.59 35.04 56.16
C GLN A 156 -54.12 36.51 56.32
N SER A 157 -52.81 36.74 56.64
CA SER A 157 -52.24 38.04 56.87
C SER A 157 -51.73 38.75 55.59
N ILE A 158 -51.70 38.02 54.46
CA ILE A 158 -51.33 38.49 53.16
C ILE A 158 -52.22 37.92 52.05
N SER A 159 -52.13 38.48 50.83
CA SER A 159 -52.90 38.02 49.70
C SER A 159 -52.16 36.82 48.99
N GLN A 160 -52.93 35.94 48.34
CA GLN A 160 -52.40 34.86 47.51
C GLN A 160 -51.41 35.39 46.46
N ARG A 161 -51.68 36.56 45.86
CA ARG A 161 -50.84 37.19 44.85
C ARG A 161 -49.44 37.52 45.37
N GLU A 162 -49.33 37.96 46.65
CA GLU A 162 -48.02 38.26 47.25
C GLU A 162 -47.17 36.99 47.43
N TYR A 163 -47.80 35.92 47.84
CA TYR A 163 -47.10 34.61 47.91
C TYR A 163 -46.69 34.07 46.54
N ASP A 164 -47.58 34.17 45.52
CA ASP A 164 -47.28 33.73 44.14
C ASP A 164 -46.14 34.53 43.53
N ASN A 165 -46.03 35.82 43.80
CA ASN A 165 -44.90 36.66 43.40
C ASN A 165 -43.59 36.17 44.04
N ALA A 166 -43.56 35.89 45.32
CA ALA A 166 -42.37 35.39 46.01
C ALA A 166 -41.94 34.00 45.52
N THR A 167 -42.91 33.15 45.19
CA THR A 167 -42.63 31.84 44.58
C THR A 167 -42.01 31.99 43.20
N THR A 168 -42.53 32.94 42.40
CA THR A 168 -41.98 33.30 41.06
C THR A 168 -40.56 33.87 41.17
N ASP A 169 -40.32 34.76 42.13
CA ASP A 169 -39.01 35.34 42.42
C ASP A 169 -37.99 34.28 42.80
N LYS A 170 -38.36 33.31 43.64
CA LYS A 170 -37.51 32.18 44.00
C LYS A 170 -37.20 31.31 42.77
N ALA A 171 -38.20 30.98 41.94
CA ALA A 171 -38.01 30.20 40.74
C ALA A 171 -37.05 30.92 39.75
N THR A 172 -37.21 32.22 39.61
CA THR A 172 -36.34 33.06 38.80
C THR A 172 -34.89 33.10 39.34
N ALA A 173 -34.72 33.25 40.67
CA ALA A 173 -33.42 33.22 41.31
C ALA A 173 -32.73 31.81 41.12
N GLN A 174 -33.50 30.73 41.21
CA GLN A 174 -33.00 29.36 40.95
C GLN A 174 -32.54 29.21 39.49
N ALA A 175 -33.29 29.71 38.53
CA ALA A 175 -32.90 29.67 37.12
C ALA A 175 -31.59 30.46 36.86
N ASN A 176 -31.43 31.65 37.46
CA ASN A 176 -30.21 32.46 37.39
C ASN A 176 -29.01 31.77 38.05
N LEU A 177 -29.24 31.03 39.15
CA LEU A 177 -28.20 30.18 39.78
C LEU A 177 -27.69 29.11 38.81
N LEU A 178 -28.60 28.39 38.14
CA LEU A 178 -28.22 27.36 37.15
C LEU A 178 -27.41 27.96 36.00
N GLN A 179 -27.78 29.17 35.53
CA GLN A 179 -27.02 29.90 34.51
C GLN A 179 -25.61 30.26 35.00
N ALA A 180 -25.47 30.78 36.24
CA ALA A 180 -24.17 31.08 36.82
C ALA A 180 -23.28 29.85 37.01
N GLN A 181 -23.89 28.71 37.42
CA GLN A 181 -23.18 27.45 37.49
C GLN A 181 -22.67 26.97 36.10
N ALA A 182 -23.44 27.17 35.03
CA ALA A 182 -23.01 26.87 33.66
C ALA A 182 -21.82 27.73 33.24
N SER A 183 -21.87 29.04 33.57
CA SER A 183 -20.75 29.98 33.27
C SER A 183 -19.45 29.61 34.01
N VAL A 184 -19.53 29.11 35.24
CA VAL A 184 -18.34 28.59 35.97
C VAL A 184 -17.78 27.36 35.26
N ARG A 185 -18.63 26.39 34.86
CA ARG A 185 -18.16 25.19 34.12
C ARG A 185 -17.51 25.56 32.81
N GLU A 186 -18.04 26.53 32.06
CA GLU A 186 -17.43 27.05 30.84
C GLU A 186 -16.06 27.67 31.09
N ALA A 187 -15.91 28.50 32.11
CA ALA A 187 -14.63 29.11 32.47
C ALA A 187 -13.60 28.06 32.93
N GLU A 188 -14.01 27.06 33.70
CA GLU A 188 -13.15 25.91 34.09
C GLU A 188 -12.69 25.11 32.89
N LEU A 189 -13.58 24.85 31.94
CA LEU A 189 -13.25 24.14 30.70
C LEU A 189 -12.23 24.93 29.86
N ASN A 190 -12.44 26.24 29.68
CA ASN A 190 -11.55 27.11 28.95
C ASN A 190 -10.16 27.18 29.62
N LEU A 191 -10.12 27.25 30.95
CA LEU A 191 -8.86 27.17 31.69
C LEU A 191 -8.16 25.82 31.49
N SER A 192 -8.89 24.71 31.48
CA SER A 192 -8.30 23.39 31.22
C SER A 192 -7.67 23.29 29.84
N TYR A 193 -8.20 23.97 28.84
CA TYR A 193 -7.68 24.00 27.48
C TYR A 193 -6.39 24.78 27.30
N THR A 194 -5.98 25.59 28.31
CA THR A 194 -4.65 26.23 28.30
C THR A 194 -3.52 25.22 28.41
N ASN A 195 -3.78 24.05 28.99
CA ASN A 195 -2.85 22.91 29.00
C ASN A 195 -3.20 22.01 27.82
N VAL A 196 -2.46 22.16 26.72
CA VAL A 196 -2.67 21.36 25.50
C VAL A 196 -2.03 19.99 25.68
N THR A 197 -2.85 18.95 25.66
CA THR A 197 -2.41 17.55 25.86
C THR A 197 -2.48 16.75 24.56
N SER A 198 -1.69 15.67 24.50
CA SER A 198 -1.76 14.71 23.38
C SER A 198 -3.04 13.88 23.46
N PRO A 199 -3.84 13.76 22.37
CA PRO A 199 -5.04 12.91 22.35
C PRO A 199 -4.73 11.42 22.09
N LEU A 200 -3.47 11.08 21.80
CA LEU A 200 -3.02 9.70 21.56
C LEU A 200 -1.55 9.53 21.98
N SER A 201 -1.16 8.26 22.17
CA SER A 201 0.25 7.89 22.34
C SER A 201 0.91 7.70 20.99
N GLY A 202 2.10 8.32 20.78
CA GLY A 202 2.80 8.27 19.49
C GLY A 202 4.12 9.03 19.55
N ILE A 203 4.67 9.31 18.38
CA ILE A 203 5.89 10.11 18.23
C ILE A 203 5.48 11.55 17.88
N SER A 204 6.04 12.50 18.62
CA SER A 204 5.79 13.92 18.40
C SER A 204 6.56 14.46 17.20
N GLY A 205 5.93 15.30 16.40
CA GLY A 205 6.57 16.06 15.33
C GLY A 205 7.31 17.29 15.81
N ARG A 206 7.81 18.09 14.86
CA ARG A 206 8.40 19.40 15.12
C ARG A 206 7.33 20.41 15.53
N PHE A 207 7.69 21.32 16.41
CA PHE A 207 6.80 22.43 16.74
C PHE A 207 6.78 23.48 15.60
N GLN A 208 5.63 24.14 15.44
CA GLN A 208 5.46 25.20 14.42
C GLN A 208 5.52 26.60 15.04
N PHE A 209 5.35 26.72 16.35
CA PHE A 209 5.33 27.98 17.08
C PHE A 209 6.31 27.94 18.25
N SER A 210 7.16 28.95 18.35
CA SER A 210 8.11 29.11 19.47
C SER A 210 7.42 29.62 20.74
N GLU A 211 8.02 29.40 21.88
CA GLU A 211 7.61 30.01 23.14
C GLU A 211 7.60 31.55 22.99
N GLY A 212 6.58 32.20 23.54
CA GLY A 212 6.31 33.62 23.37
C GLY A 212 5.43 33.96 22.17
N ALA A 213 5.17 33.03 21.27
CA ALA A 213 4.29 33.27 20.10
C ALA A 213 2.81 33.32 20.53
N LEU A 214 2.05 34.18 19.83
CA LEU A 214 0.59 34.22 19.95
C LEU A 214 -0.01 33.10 19.09
N VAL A 215 -0.84 32.24 19.69
CA VAL A 215 -1.57 31.18 19.03
C VAL A 215 -3.07 31.42 19.05
N SER A 216 -3.74 31.06 17.97
CA SER A 216 -5.19 31.22 17.80
C SER A 216 -5.90 29.88 17.94
N ALA A 217 -7.04 29.90 18.62
CA ALA A 217 -7.89 28.72 18.81
C ALA A 217 -8.27 28.07 17.47
N ASN A 218 -8.19 26.73 17.41
CA ASN A 218 -8.58 25.87 16.29
C ASN A 218 -7.83 26.09 14.95
N THR A 219 -7.07 27.18 14.82
CA THR A 219 -6.40 27.57 13.56
C THR A 219 -4.92 27.24 13.60
N SER A 220 -4.21 27.57 14.70
CA SER A 220 -2.78 27.34 14.82
C SER A 220 -2.47 25.85 14.99
N MET A 221 -1.74 25.24 14.05
CA MET A 221 -1.24 23.89 14.18
C MET A 221 0.07 23.92 14.97
N LEU A 222 0.07 23.44 16.21
CA LEU A 222 1.26 23.47 17.09
C LEU A 222 2.28 22.41 16.73
N THR A 223 1.82 21.19 16.51
CA THR A 223 2.62 20.02 16.09
C THR A 223 1.71 18.91 15.59
N THR A 224 2.30 17.82 15.14
CA THR A 224 1.60 16.57 14.85
C THR A 224 2.05 15.47 15.81
N VAL A 225 1.18 14.52 16.10
CA VAL A 225 1.54 13.28 16.81
C VAL A 225 1.12 12.11 15.96
N VAL A 226 2.06 11.19 15.68
CA VAL A 226 1.85 10.04 14.82
C VAL A 226 2.02 8.76 15.63
N GLN A 227 1.00 7.92 15.61
CA GLN A 227 1.08 6.57 16.18
C GLN A 227 1.85 5.66 15.22
N THR A 228 3.05 5.25 15.62
CA THR A 228 3.94 4.41 14.82
C THR A 228 3.95 2.95 15.26
N SER A 229 3.29 2.61 16.36
CA SER A 229 3.08 1.23 16.82
C SER A 229 1.64 1.06 17.34
N PRO A 230 0.82 0.18 16.70
CA PRO A 230 1.13 -0.50 15.44
C PRO A 230 1.32 0.49 14.29
N ILE A 231 2.04 0.06 13.24
CA ILE A 231 2.19 0.81 11.98
C ILE A 231 1.33 0.16 10.91
N TRP A 232 0.78 0.95 10.01
CA TRP A 232 0.02 0.45 8.87
C TRP A 232 0.88 0.41 7.62
N VAL A 233 0.57 -0.53 6.75
CA VAL A 233 1.22 -0.67 5.45
C VAL A 233 0.14 -0.80 4.40
N ARG A 234 0.10 0.14 3.48
CA ARG A 234 -0.85 0.20 2.38
C ARG A 234 -0.20 -0.29 1.10
N PHE A 235 -0.88 -1.16 0.38
CA PHE A 235 -0.46 -1.73 -0.89
C PHE A 235 -1.67 -2.06 -1.75
N SER A 236 -1.44 -2.33 -3.03
CA SER A 236 -2.50 -2.64 -3.97
C SER A 236 -2.09 -3.78 -4.89
N PHE A 237 -3.05 -4.62 -5.27
CA PHE A 237 -2.89 -5.67 -6.26
C PHE A 237 -3.82 -5.44 -7.44
N SER A 238 -3.34 -5.79 -8.63
CA SER A 238 -4.15 -5.81 -9.85
C SER A 238 -5.17 -6.94 -9.82
N ASP A 239 -6.21 -6.83 -10.61
CA ASP A 239 -7.26 -7.87 -10.73
C ASP A 239 -6.67 -9.23 -11.15
N SER A 240 -5.67 -9.23 -12.04
CA SER A 240 -4.96 -10.44 -12.46
C SER A 240 -4.18 -11.11 -11.31
N GLU A 241 -3.51 -10.31 -10.47
CA GLU A 241 -2.79 -10.85 -9.29
C GLU A 241 -3.77 -11.39 -8.24
N ILE A 242 -4.90 -10.71 -8.05
CA ILE A 242 -5.97 -11.17 -7.17
C ILE A 242 -6.52 -12.53 -7.64
N ALA A 243 -6.72 -12.70 -8.94
CA ALA A 243 -7.16 -13.98 -9.51
C ALA A 243 -6.13 -15.10 -9.26
N LEU A 244 -4.83 -14.82 -9.38
CA LEU A 244 -3.75 -15.77 -9.07
C LEU A 244 -3.71 -16.15 -7.59
N LEU A 245 -4.05 -15.22 -6.70
CA LEU A 245 -4.11 -15.43 -5.25
C LEU A 245 -5.34 -16.21 -4.78
N GLY A 246 -6.24 -16.57 -5.69
CA GLY A 246 -7.44 -17.35 -5.38
C GLY A 246 -8.72 -16.52 -5.28
N GLY A 247 -8.71 -15.29 -5.80
CA GLY A 247 -9.86 -14.39 -5.85
C GLY A 247 -9.88 -13.37 -4.71
N ARG A 248 -11.05 -12.95 -4.28
CA ARG A 248 -11.23 -11.86 -3.31
C ARG A 248 -10.35 -11.98 -2.08
N LEU A 249 -9.52 -10.96 -1.85
CA LEU A 249 -8.65 -10.86 -0.69
C LEU A 249 -9.41 -10.26 0.50
N SER A 250 -9.33 -10.94 1.63
CA SER A 250 -9.97 -10.54 2.89
C SER A 250 -9.11 -10.96 4.07
N GLU A 251 -9.46 -10.53 5.26
CA GLU A 251 -8.77 -10.94 6.49
C GLU A 251 -8.78 -12.47 6.70
N THR A 252 -9.81 -13.16 6.21
CA THR A 252 -9.93 -14.62 6.35
C THR A 252 -9.16 -15.38 5.28
N THR A 253 -9.03 -14.83 4.06
CA THR A 253 -8.33 -15.48 2.95
C THR A 253 -6.81 -15.25 2.99
N VAL A 254 -6.36 -14.09 3.47
CA VAL A 254 -4.94 -13.77 3.61
C VAL A 254 -4.42 -14.38 4.92
N LYS A 255 -3.52 -15.35 4.82
CA LYS A 255 -2.95 -16.06 5.98
C LYS A 255 -1.86 -15.27 6.68
N SER A 256 -1.06 -14.55 5.93
CA SER A 256 0.01 -13.71 6.46
C SER A 256 0.42 -12.61 5.48
N VAL A 257 0.87 -11.50 6.03
CA VAL A 257 1.55 -10.43 5.28
C VAL A 257 2.96 -10.31 5.84
N THR A 258 3.97 -10.32 4.97
CA THR A 258 5.38 -10.11 5.34
C THR A 258 5.91 -8.89 4.61
N LEU A 259 6.85 -8.17 5.23
CA LEU A 259 7.49 -7.02 4.61
C LEU A 259 8.92 -7.36 4.23
N ILE A 260 9.33 -6.86 3.08
CA ILE A 260 10.70 -6.85 2.62
C ILE A 260 11.14 -5.40 2.61
N LEU A 261 12.13 -5.11 3.43
CA LEU A 261 12.68 -3.76 3.62
C LEU A 261 13.50 -3.33 2.37
N PRO A 262 13.83 -2.04 2.23
CA PRO A 262 14.62 -1.55 1.08
C PRO A 262 16.02 -2.19 0.95
N ASP A 263 16.59 -2.67 2.07
CA ASP A 263 17.86 -3.42 2.10
C ASP A 263 17.74 -4.88 1.65
N GLY A 264 16.52 -5.33 1.29
CA GLY A 264 16.23 -6.71 0.90
C GLY A 264 15.98 -7.66 2.07
N THR A 265 16.14 -7.22 3.32
CA THR A 265 15.88 -8.07 4.49
C THR A 265 14.38 -8.19 4.76
N GLN A 266 13.97 -9.32 5.29
CA GLN A 266 12.58 -9.53 5.71
C GLN A 266 12.39 -8.96 7.11
N TYR A 267 11.31 -8.19 7.30
CA TYR A 267 10.90 -7.73 8.61
C TYR A 267 10.45 -8.90 9.49
N ALA A 268 10.88 -8.93 10.73
CA ALA A 268 10.69 -10.09 11.61
C ALA A 268 9.21 -10.35 11.95
N GLU A 269 8.44 -9.28 12.15
CA GLU A 269 7.04 -9.37 12.53
C GLU A 269 6.14 -9.60 11.31
N LYS A 270 5.16 -10.51 11.45
CA LYS A 270 4.15 -10.73 10.43
C LYS A 270 2.97 -9.79 10.65
N GLY A 271 2.52 -9.18 9.58
CA GLY A 271 1.33 -8.34 9.61
C GLY A 271 0.04 -9.10 9.45
N LYS A 272 -1.04 -8.46 9.91
CA LYS A 272 -2.42 -8.92 9.71
C LYS A 272 -3.13 -7.94 8.78
N LEU A 273 -3.85 -8.47 7.80
CA LEU A 273 -4.71 -7.64 6.95
C LEU A 273 -5.82 -7.06 7.83
N ASN A 274 -5.96 -5.73 7.85
CA ASN A 274 -6.99 -5.04 8.62
C ASN A 274 -7.92 -4.19 7.75
N PHE A 275 -7.65 -4.10 6.46
CA PHE A 275 -8.52 -3.44 5.50
C PHE A 275 -8.34 -4.04 4.12
N SER A 276 -9.45 -4.23 3.42
CA SER A 276 -9.53 -4.64 2.02
C SER A 276 -10.65 -3.83 1.37
N ALA A 277 -10.30 -3.05 0.35
CA ALA A 277 -11.29 -2.25 -0.37
C ALA A 277 -12.36 -3.14 -1.00
N SER A 278 -13.62 -2.70 -0.92
CA SER A 278 -14.75 -3.42 -1.51
C SER A 278 -14.87 -3.23 -3.03
N GLN A 279 -14.09 -2.31 -3.58
CA GLN A 279 -14.11 -1.93 -4.99
C GLN A 279 -12.69 -1.92 -5.55
N ILE A 280 -12.57 -2.23 -6.83
CA ILE A 280 -11.36 -2.03 -7.62
C ILE A 280 -11.35 -0.57 -8.07
N ASP A 281 -10.23 0.11 -7.92
CA ASP A 281 -10.04 1.46 -8.45
C ASP A 281 -10.13 1.40 -9.99
N PRO A 282 -11.12 2.05 -10.62
CA PRO A 282 -11.32 1.94 -12.07
C PRO A 282 -10.22 2.63 -12.90
N LYS A 283 -9.43 3.51 -12.30
CA LYS A 283 -8.32 4.20 -12.97
C LYS A 283 -7.05 3.35 -12.97
N LEU A 284 -6.82 2.63 -11.89
CA LEU A 284 -5.61 1.84 -11.68
C LEU A 284 -5.82 0.35 -11.94
N GLY A 285 -7.07 -0.13 -11.96
CA GLY A 285 -7.39 -1.55 -12.07
C GLY A 285 -6.89 -2.37 -10.86
N THR A 286 -6.79 -1.73 -9.68
CA THR A 286 -6.21 -2.35 -8.49
C THR A 286 -7.16 -2.32 -7.30
N GLN A 287 -7.09 -3.33 -6.44
CA GLN A 287 -7.72 -3.36 -5.13
C GLN A 287 -6.73 -2.89 -4.07
N GLN A 288 -7.13 -1.89 -3.29
CA GLN A 288 -6.32 -1.40 -2.17
C GLN A 288 -6.50 -2.28 -0.94
N LEU A 289 -5.38 -2.56 -0.29
CA LEU A 289 -5.28 -3.36 0.91
C LEU A 289 -4.43 -2.63 1.95
N ARG A 290 -4.66 -2.94 3.21
CA ARG A 290 -3.85 -2.43 4.31
C ARG A 290 -3.63 -3.53 5.34
N ALA A 291 -2.40 -3.63 5.79
CA ALA A 291 -2.02 -4.54 6.87
C ALA A 291 -1.46 -3.76 8.06
N SER A 292 -1.67 -4.29 9.25
CA SER A 292 -1.14 -3.75 10.51
C SER A 292 0.04 -4.59 10.98
N PHE A 293 1.11 -3.92 11.39
CA PHE A 293 2.33 -4.54 11.89
C PHE A 293 2.70 -3.97 13.27
N GLU A 294 3.17 -4.83 14.17
CA GLU A 294 3.82 -4.38 15.39
C GLU A 294 5.15 -3.71 15.03
N ASN A 295 5.43 -2.57 15.66
CA ASN A 295 6.65 -1.76 15.39
C ASN A 295 7.20 -1.20 16.70
N LYS A 296 7.48 -2.12 17.65
CA LYS A 296 7.95 -1.74 19.00
C LYS A 296 9.27 -1.02 18.98
N ASP A 297 10.14 -1.40 18.04
CA ASP A 297 11.50 -0.83 17.90
C ASP A 297 11.52 0.44 17.03
N HIS A 298 10.35 0.90 16.56
CA HIS A 298 10.21 2.06 15.67
C HIS A 298 11.11 2.02 14.42
N ARG A 299 11.47 0.82 13.95
CA ARG A 299 12.30 0.62 12.74
C ARG A 299 11.59 1.02 11.45
N LEU A 300 10.28 0.84 11.42
CA LEU A 300 9.45 1.29 10.30
C LEU A 300 9.02 2.72 10.57
N LEU A 301 9.33 3.60 9.63
CA LEU A 301 8.91 5.00 9.69
C LEU A 301 7.74 5.23 8.75
N PRO A 302 6.74 6.06 9.11
CA PRO A 302 5.68 6.47 8.20
C PRO A 302 6.24 7.10 6.92
N GLY A 303 5.65 6.79 5.78
CA GLY A 303 6.09 7.26 4.46
C GLY A 303 7.18 6.42 3.79
N GLN A 304 7.72 5.39 4.44
CA GLN A 304 8.75 4.52 3.89
C GLN A 304 8.16 3.58 2.84
N PHE A 305 8.86 3.37 1.73
CA PHE A 305 8.52 2.37 0.73
C PHE A 305 9.13 1.02 1.10
N VAL A 306 8.31 -0.01 1.04
CA VAL A 306 8.68 -1.41 1.33
C VAL A 306 8.00 -2.31 0.31
N ARG A 307 8.32 -3.61 0.27
CA ARG A 307 7.52 -4.59 -0.48
C ARG A 307 6.70 -5.44 0.47
N ALA A 308 5.42 -5.52 0.23
CA ALA A 308 4.51 -6.40 0.96
C ALA A 308 4.32 -7.68 0.18
N ARG A 309 4.60 -8.82 0.82
CA ARG A 309 4.31 -10.16 0.29
C ARG A 309 3.14 -10.72 1.08
N ILE A 310 2.04 -11.01 0.39
CA ILE A 310 0.91 -11.70 0.99
C ILE A 310 0.93 -13.19 0.64
N SER A 311 0.43 -14.02 1.54
CA SER A 311 0.22 -15.44 1.30
C SER A 311 -1.23 -15.80 1.63
N THR A 312 -1.91 -16.46 0.70
CA THR A 312 -3.30 -16.92 0.87
C THR A 312 -3.40 -18.39 1.18
N GLY A 313 -2.34 -19.16 0.91
CA GLY A 313 -2.33 -20.60 1.17
C GLY A 313 -1.14 -21.31 0.55
N VAL A 314 -1.29 -22.61 0.40
CA VAL A 314 -0.32 -23.49 -0.24
C VAL A 314 -1.02 -24.26 -1.35
N ARG A 315 -0.41 -24.32 -2.51
CA ARG A 315 -0.86 -25.13 -3.63
C ARG A 315 -0.04 -26.42 -3.67
N ASN A 316 -0.70 -27.53 -3.50
CA ASN A 316 -0.10 -28.86 -3.52
C ASN A 316 -0.19 -29.47 -4.92
N GLY A 317 0.64 -30.49 -5.20
CA GLY A 317 0.56 -31.24 -6.45
C GLY A 317 1.06 -30.46 -7.67
N VAL A 318 2.00 -29.56 -7.48
CA VAL A 318 2.64 -28.79 -8.57
C VAL A 318 4.07 -29.25 -8.78
N PHE A 319 4.61 -28.99 -9.97
CA PHE A 319 5.97 -29.34 -10.33
C PHE A 319 6.80 -28.07 -10.53
N LEU A 320 8.05 -28.09 -10.08
CA LEU A 320 9.01 -27.01 -10.30
C LEU A 320 9.94 -27.40 -11.45
N VAL A 321 9.94 -26.61 -12.51
CA VAL A 321 10.72 -26.83 -13.72
C VAL A 321 11.62 -25.63 -13.97
N PRO A 322 12.95 -25.81 -14.21
CA PRO A 322 13.83 -24.72 -14.52
C PRO A 322 13.33 -23.87 -15.71
N GLN A 323 13.54 -22.56 -15.64
CA GLN A 323 13.09 -21.64 -16.72
C GLN A 323 13.62 -22.02 -18.08
N THR A 324 14.84 -22.54 -18.14
CA THR A 324 15.51 -22.99 -19.37
C THR A 324 14.79 -24.15 -20.05
N ALA A 325 14.01 -24.95 -19.31
CA ALA A 325 13.32 -26.12 -19.81
C ALA A 325 11.95 -25.83 -20.45
N VAL A 326 11.39 -24.63 -20.22
CA VAL A 326 10.07 -24.25 -20.70
C VAL A 326 10.19 -23.48 -22.00
N LEU A 327 9.57 -24.01 -23.05
CA LEU A 327 9.54 -23.42 -24.37
C LEU A 327 8.14 -22.85 -24.68
N THR A 328 8.10 -21.87 -25.60
CA THR A 328 6.85 -21.29 -26.07
C THR A 328 6.64 -21.64 -27.54
N GLY A 329 5.48 -22.21 -27.86
CA GLY A 329 5.06 -22.53 -29.22
C GLY A 329 3.71 -21.92 -29.55
N ASP A 330 3.21 -22.21 -30.74
CA ASP A 330 1.94 -21.66 -31.26
C ASP A 330 0.72 -22.06 -30.40
N GLN A 331 0.79 -23.17 -29.68
CA GLN A 331 -0.29 -23.68 -28.83
C GLN A 331 -0.09 -23.38 -27.34
N GLY A 332 0.90 -22.54 -26.99
CA GLY A 332 1.22 -22.20 -25.62
C GLY A 332 2.58 -22.74 -25.16
N LYS A 333 2.76 -22.83 -23.84
CA LYS A 333 3.99 -23.34 -23.26
C LYS A 333 4.05 -24.85 -23.19
N PHE A 334 5.25 -25.39 -23.44
CA PHE A 334 5.49 -26.81 -23.40
C PHE A 334 6.90 -27.11 -22.90
N VAL A 335 7.11 -28.36 -22.51
CA VAL A 335 8.42 -28.90 -22.15
C VAL A 335 8.67 -30.17 -22.96
N PHE A 336 9.94 -30.55 -23.10
CA PHE A 336 10.31 -31.85 -23.60
C PHE A 336 10.51 -32.80 -22.40
N VAL A 337 9.91 -33.98 -22.46
CA VAL A 337 10.10 -35.06 -21.50
C VAL A 337 10.81 -36.20 -22.21
N ALA A 338 11.82 -36.80 -21.54
CA ALA A 338 12.52 -37.96 -22.04
C ALA A 338 11.71 -39.21 -21.65
N GLU A 339 10.98 -39.77 -22.60
CA GLU A 339 10.18 -40.99 -22.41
C GLU A 339 10.81 -42.18 -23.13
N LYS A 340 10.59 -43.40 -22.61
CA LYS A 340 11.04 -44.63 -23.28
C LYS A 340 10.01 -45.04 -24.34
N ASN A 341 10.49 -45.18 -25.60
CA ASN A 341 9.67 -45.70 -26.67
C ASN A 341 9.44 -47.23 -26.50
N LYS A 342 8.67 -47.82 -27.39
CA LYS A 342 8.39 -49.28 -27.40
C LYS A 342 9.65 -50.16 -27.51
N GLU A 343 10.75 -49.59 -27.97
CA GLU A 343 12.05 -50.25 -28.13
C GLU A 343 12.99 -50.05 -26.92
N GLY A 344 12.50 -49.36 -25.87
CA GLY A 344 13.28 -49.05 -24.66
C GLY A 344 14.28 -47.90 -24.80
N LYS A 345 14.29 -47.19 -25.95
CA LYS A 345 15.15 -46.02 -26.20
C LYS A 345 14.45 -44.77 -25.70
N ALA A 346 15.21 -43.85 -25.05
CA ALA A 346 14.67 -42.56 -24.64
C ALA A 346 14.46 -41.65 -25.86
N VAL A 347 13.30 -41.06 -25.97
CA VAL A 347 12.91 -40.09 -27.03
C VAL A 347 12.31 -38.84 -26.39
N ALA A 348 12.52 -37.71 -27.02
CA ALA A 348 11.95 -36.42 -26.57
C ALA A 348 10.49 -36.30 -26.98
N VAL A 349 9.58 -36.27 -26.01
CA VAL A 349 8.14 -36.08 -26.22
C VAL A 349 7.74 -34.69 -25.76
N VAL A 350 6.85 -34.06 -26.52
CA VAL A 350 6.33 -32.69 -26.19
C VAL A 350 5.17 -32.86 -25.23
N HIS A 351 5.30 -32.25 -24.06
CA HIS A 351 4.21 -32.13 -23.08
C HIS A 351 3.75 -30.69 -23.00
N PRO A 352 2.53 -30.36 -23.43
CA PRO A 352 1.93 -29.05 -23.21
C PRO A 352 1.69 -28.87 -21.71
N ILE A 353 2.11 -27.73 -21.18
CA ILE A 353 2.00 -27.43 -19.76
C ILE A 353 1.12 -26.22 -19.50
N LYS A 354 0.48 -26.21 -18.31
CA LYS A 354 -0.16 -25.04 -17.77
C LYS A 354 0.72 -24.44 -16.67
N GLU A 355 1.24 -23.24 -16.93
CA GLU A 355 2.05 -22.53 -15.93
C GLU A 355 1.20 -21.88 -14.84
N GLY A 356 1.78 -21.73 -13.63
CA GLY A 356 1.17 -21.11 -12.45
C GLY A 356 1.99 -19.97 -11.86
N GLY A 357 2.96 -19.44 -12.60
CA GLY A 357 3.87 -18.39 -12.14
C GLY A 357 5.28 -18.91 -11.84
N TRP A 358 6.04 -18.14 -11.08
CA TRP A 358 7.47 -18.35 -10.84
C TRP A 358 7.76 -18.56 -9.37
N GLN A 359 8.73 -19.43 -9.08
CA GLN A 359 9.32 -19.57 -7.77
C GLN A 359 10.85 -19.62 -7.91
N GLY A 360 11.52 -18.53 -7.56
CA GLY A 360 12.95 -18.38 -7.82
C GLY A 360 13.25 -18.48 -9.31
N ASN A 361 14.12 -19.42 -9.72
CA ASN A 361 14.49 -19.67 -11.11
C ASN A 361 13.65 -20.77 -11.78
N ASN A 362 12.54 -21.19 -11.15
CA ASN A 362 11.71 -22.27 -11.65
C ASN A 362 10.31 -21.79 -12.02
N TRP A 363 9.75 -22.37 -13.09
CA TRP A 363 8.33 -22.30 -13.38
C TRP A 363 7.55 -23.25 -12.49
N ILE A 364 6.43 -22.79 -11.94
CA ILE A 364 5.43 -23.64 -11.31
C ILE A 364 4.56 -24.22 -12.42
N VAL A 365 4.57 -25.52 -12.60
CA VAL A 365 3.72 -26.21 -13.56
C VAL A 365 2.54 -26.81 -12.81
N LEU A 366 1.32 -26.35 -13.21
CA LEU A 366 0.06 -26.75 -12.59
C LEU A 366 -0.50 -28.04 -13.15
N ASN A 367 -0.23 -28.30 -14.44
CA ASN A 367 -0.76 -29.46 -15.16
C ASN A 367 0.11 -29.76 -16.38
N GLY A 368 0.11 -31.03 -16.82
CA GLY A 368 0.84 -31.48 -18.01
C GLY A 368 2.09 -32.31 -17.71
N LEU A 369 2.40 -32.55 -16.43
CA LEU A 369 3.49 -33.40 -15.98
C LEU A 369 3.01 -34.42 -14.95
N ASN A 370 3.70 -35.54 -14.85
CA ASN A 370 3.49 -36.56 -13.84
C ASN A 370 4.71 -36.69 -12.93
N GLU A 371 4.52 -37.25 -11.77
CA GLU A 371 5.62 -37.51 -10.84
C GLU A 371 6.62 -38.50 -11.44
N GLY A 372 7.90 -38.12 -11.42
CA GLY A 372 8.98 -38.90 -12.00
C GLY A 372 9.32 -38.60 -13.45
N ASP A 373 8.56 -37.71 -14.13
CA ASP A 373 8.89 -37.29 -15.49
C ASP A 373 10.28 -36.66 -15.54
N GLN A 374 11.05 -37.02 -16.57
CA GLN A 374 12.39 -36.50 -16.83
C GLN A 374 12.31 -35.33 -17.83
N VAL A 375 12.22 -34.11 -17.31
CA VAL A 375 12.12 -32.87 -18.13
C VAL A 375 13.50 -32.48 -18.64
N ILE A 376 13.64 -32.32 -19.96
CA ILE A 376 14.88 -31.91 -20.61
C ILE A 376 15.11 -30.40 -20.34
N ALA A 377 16.26 -30.04 -19.76
CA ALA A 377 16.59 -28.70 -19.33
C ALA A 377 17.74 -28.03 -20.11
N ASP A 378 18.46 -28.80 -20.92
CA ASP A 378 19.53 -28.27 -21.77
C ASP A 378 19.47 -28.81 -23.21
N ASN A 379 20.33 -28.27 -24.08
CA ASN A 379 20.42 -28.61 -25.52
C ASN A 379 19.11 -28.50 -26.31
N LEU A 380 18.11 -27.81 -25.80
CA LEU A 380 16.73 -27.73 -26.32
C LEU A 380 16.65 -27.22 -27.77
N ILE A 381 17.60 -26.36 -28.20
CA ILE A 381 17.65 -25.83 -29.58
C ILE A 381 17.83 -26.96 -30.61
N LYS A 382 18.48 -28.04 -30.22
CA LYS A 382 18.79 -29.19 -31.08
C LYS A 382 17.78 -30.33 -30.96
N VAL A 383 16.99 -30.33 -29.88
CA VAL A 383 15.99 -31.37 -29.63
C VAL A 383 14.78 -31.18 -30.53
N ARG A 384 14.32 -32.23 -31.17
CA ARG A 384 13.09 -32.26 -31.99
C ARG A 384 12.11 -33.26 -31.43
N PRO A 385 10.80 -33.07 -31.58
CA PRO A 385 9.82 -34.07 -31.19
C PRO A 385 10.14 -35.46 -31.80
N GLY A 386 10.16 -36.49 -30.97
CA GLY A 386 10.48 -37.88 -31.38
C GLY A 386 11.96 -38.19 -31.58
N ALA A 387 12.87 -37.22 -31.40
CA ALA A 387 14.31 -37.50 -31.53
C ALA A 387 14.84 -38.40 -30.42
N PRO A 388 15.74 -39.35 -30.71
CA PRO A 388 16.38 -40.15 -29.70
C PRO A 388 17.35 -39.32 -28.86
N VAL A 389 17.24 -39.44 -27.55
CA VAL A 389 18.03 -38.68 -26.55
C VAL A 389 18.73 -39.61 -25.58
N ASN A 390 19.86 -39.15 -25.04
CA ASN A 390 20.56 -39.83 -23.94
C ASN A 390 20.49 -38.94 -22.69
N PRO A 391 19.54 -39.21 -21.77
CA PRO A 391 19.34 -38.39 -20.59
C PRO A 391 20.48 -38.56 -19.57
N HIS A 392 21.03 -37.45 -19.08
CA HIS A 392 21.93 -37.36 -17.94
C HIS A 392 21.43 -36.30 -16.96
N LEU A 393 21.87 -36.35 -15.72
CA LEU A 393 21.41 -35.34 -14.74
C LEU A 393 21.82 -33.94 -15.14
N PHE A 394 20.87 -33.00 -15.08
CA PHE A 394 21.14 -31.60 -15.36
C PHE A 394 22.17 -31.03 -14.37
N GLY A 395 23.24 -30.41 -14.90
CA GLY A 395 24.34 -29.85 -14.09
C GLY A 395 25.50 -30.86 -13.84
N ALA A 396 25.39 -32.11 -14.26
CA ALA A 396 26.55 -32.99 -14.34
C ALA A 396 27.27 -32.75 -15.67
N GLU A 397 28.56 -32.47 -15.65
CA GLU A 397 29.39 -32.40 -16.85
C GLU A 397 29.27 -33.71 -17.66
N ALA A 398 28.84 -33.56 -18.91
CA ALA A 398 28.80 -34.68 -19.84
C ALA A 398 30.27 -35.17 -20.05
N THR A 399 30.63 -36.29 -19.44
CA THR A 399 31.88 -36.99 -19.81
C THR A 399 31.78 -37.34 -21.28
N ALA A 400 32.55 -36.63 -22.11
CA ALA A 400 32.68 -36.96 -23.53
C ALA A 400 33.11 -38.40 -23.69
N PRO A 401 32.51 -39.18 -24.60
CA PRO A 401 32.99 -40.52 -24.88
C PRO A 401 34.42 -40.45 -25.42
N ASN A 402 35.30 -41.08 -24.68
CA ASN A 402 36.73 -41.19 -24.99
C ASN A 402 36.92 -41.64 -26.45
N ALA A 403 37.42 -40.74 -27.30
CA ALA A 403 37.81 -41.09 -28.65
C ALA A 403 38.99 -42.09 -28.55
N ALA A 404 38.74 -43.32 -29.01
CA ALA A 404 39.76 -44.33 -29.10
C ALA A 404 40.94 -43.81 -29.93
N PRO A 405 42.20 -44.07 -29.54
CA PRO A 405 43.35 -43.62 -30.31
C PRO A 405 43.41 -44.41 -31.63
N ALA A 406 43.44 -43.66 -32.73
CA ALA A 406 43.74 -44.24 -34.05
C ALA A 406 45.19 -44.81 -34.06
N LYS A 407 45.26 -46.09 -34.44
CA LYS A 407 46.51 -46.74 -34.80
C LYS A 407 46.89 -46.36 -36.22
#